data_99389503cb90f521606e5c66e0cf096d
#
_entry.id   99389503cb90f521606e5c66e0cf096d
#
_cell.length_a   1.000
_cell.length_b   1.000
_cell.length_c   1.000
_cell.angle_alpha   90.00
_cell.angle_beta   90.00
_cell.angle_gamma   90.00
#
_symmetry.space_group_name_H-M   'P 1'
#
loop_
_entity.id
_entity.type
_entity.pdbx_description
1 polymer ?
#
loop_
_entity_poly.entity_id
_entity_poly.type
_entity_poly.pdbx_seq_one_letter_code
_entity_poly.pdbx_strand_id
1 'polypeptide(L)'
;VAGVLFLIISLTPIRAWIINSIPKSLKLGIGAGIGLFLAIIGLEIMGVVGDHPVTLVTLGDIKNPLVILGCLTFVAIIVMEKLNIKGNIIIGIIAFSIIAWLSGLAKFNGVVGSIPPMTYLFDFDLSAALTASMSTVVFTLLFIDFFDTAGTLTSVANVAGKVGKDGKVQDIEKAM
;
A
#
# COMPACT_ATOMS: atom_id res chain seq x y z
N VAL A 1 4.22 -13.92 13.58
CA VAL A 1 3.07 -14.43 14.35
C VAL A 1 1.77 -13.82 13.82
N ALA A 2 1.63 -12.49 13.71
CA ALA A 2 0.41 -11.84 13.19
C ALA A 2 -0.01 -12.38 11.82
N GLY A 3 0.90 -12.53 10.87
CA GLY A 3 0.62 -13.10 9.55
C GLY A 3 0.11 -14.54 9.58
N VAL A 4 0.61 -15.38 10.48
CA VAL A 4 0.09 -16.75 10.65
C VAL A 4 -1.34 -16.74 11.19
N LEU A 5 -1.61 -15.90 12.19
CA LEU A 5 -2.97 -15.71 12.71
C LEU A 5 -3.92 -15.18 11.62
N PHE A 6 -3.46 -14.22 10.83
CA PHE A 6 -4.21 -13.69 9.70
C PHE A 6 -4.51 -14.77 8.65
N LEU A 7 -3.55 -15.64 8.35
CA LEU A 7 -3.74 -16.77 7.44
C LEU A 7 -4.81 -17.74 7.98
N ILE A 8 -4.74 -18.10 9.27
CA ILE A 8 -5.73 -18.98 9.92
C ILE A 8 -7.13 -18.35 9.82
N ILE A 9 -7.26 -17.06 10.15
CA ILE A 9 -8.55 -16.35 10.04
C ILE A 9 -9.04 -16.29 8.60
N SER A 10 -8.13 -16.13 7.63
CA SER A 10 -8.46 -16.09 6.20
C SER A 10 -9.01 -17.41 5.66
N LEU A 11 -8.62 -18.53 6.24
CA LEU A 11 -9.14 -19.86 5.88
C LEU A 11 -10.53 -20.13 6.48
N THR A 12 -11.03 -19.24 7.32
CA THR A 12 -12.34 -19.40 7.96
C THR A 12 -13.36 -18.40 7.40
N PRO A 13 -14.67 -18.71 7.43
CA PRO A 13 -15.71 -17.79 6.99
C PRO A 13 -15.86 -16.56 7.90
N ILE A 14 -15.15 -16.53 9.03
CA ILE A 14 -15.17 -15.42 10.01
C ILE A 14 -14.75 -14.10 9.34
N ARG A 15 -13.76 -14.14 8.45
CA ARG A 15 -13.27 -12.96 7.72
C ARG A 15 -14.39 -12.33 6.88
N ALA A 16 -15.09 -13.12 6.08
CA ALA A 16 -16.20 -12.64 5.26
C ALA A 16 -17.33 -12.08 6.13
N TRP A 17 -17.63 -12.72 7.24
CA TRP A 17 -18.63 -12.27 8.21
C TRP A 17 -18.26 -10.90 8.80
N ILE A 18 -17.03 -10.71 9.28
CA ILE A 18 -16.57 -9.44 9.85
C ILE A 18 -16.63 -8.34 8.77
N ILE A 19 -16.09 -8.58 7.56
CA ILE A 19 -16.11 -7.58 6.49
C ILE A 19 -17.54 -7.19 6.12
N ASN A 20 -18.46 -8.12 6.05
CA ASN A 20 -19.85 -7.83 5.74
C ASN A 20 -20.61 -7.13 6.89
N SER A 21 -20.12 -7.24 8.12
CA SER A 21 -20.69 -6.54 9.28
C SER A 21 -20.31 -5.05 9.34
N ILE A 22 -19.23 -4.64 8.62
CA ILE A 22 -18.79 -3.24 8.59
C ILE A 22 -19.74 -2.43 7.69
N PRO A 23 -20.30 -1.29 8.18
CA PRO A 23 -21.14 -0.39 7.38
C PRO A 23 -20.42 0.13 6.14
N LYS A 24 -21.15 0.35 5.04
CA LYS A 24 -20.60 0.83 3.76
C LYS A 24 -19.83 2.14 3.90
N SER A 25 -20.35 3.09 4.68
CA SER A 25 -19.70 4.38 4.93
C SER A 25 -18.32 4.22 5.57
N LEU A 26 -18.21 3.30 6.53
CA LEU A 26 -16.93 3.01 7.20
C LEU A 26 -15.94 2.35 6.26
N LYS A 27 -16.38 1.41 5.43
CA LYS A 27 -15.53 0.78 4.40
C LYS A 27 -14.95 1.80 3.42
N LEU A 28 -15.78 2.74 2.96
CA LEU A 28 -15.33 3.81 2.07
C LEU A 28 -14.36 4.76 2.78
N GLY A 29 -14.62 5.07 4.05
CA GLY A 29 -13.72 5.88 4.88
C GLY A 29 -12.36 5.22 5.08
N ILE A 30 -12.31 3.91 5.32
CA ILE A 30 -11.07 3.15 5.43
C ILE A 30 -10.28 3.22 4.11
N GLY A 31 -10.95 2.98 2.98
CA GLY A 31 -10.31 3.06 1.67
C GLY A 31 -9.73 4.46 1.36
N ALA A 32 -10.48 5.51 1.69
CA ALA A 32 -10.00 6.89 1.55
C ALA A 32 -8.80 7.17 2.47
N GLY A 33 -8.84 6.68 3.72
CA GLY A 33 -7.75 6.82 4.68
C GLY A 33 -6.47 6.14 4.20
N ILE A 34 -6.57 4.91 3.69
CA ILE A 34 -5.45 4.17 3.10
C ILE A 34 -4.89 4.93 1.89
N GLY A 35 -5.75 5.45 1.02
CA GLY A 35 -5.33 6.25 -0.14
C GLY A 35 -4.53 7.49 0.26
N LEU A 36 -4.99 8.24 1.26
CA LEU A 36 -4.29 9.41 1.79
C LEU A 36 -2.96 9.03 2.47
N PHE A 37 -2.94 7.92 3.20
CA PHE A 37 -1.72 7.39 3.82
C PHE A 37 -0.66 7.03 2.76
N LEU A 38 -1.06 6.31 1.71
CA LEU A 38 -0.16 6.00 0.60
C LEU A 38 0.29 7.25 -0.16
N ALA A 39 -0.57 8.27 -0.26
CA ALA A 39 -0.20 9.55 -0.89
C ALA A 39 0.90 10.27 -0.10
N ILE A 40 0.81 10.32 1.24
CA ILE A 40 1.87 10.92 2.07
C ILE A 40 3.17 10.15 1.93
N ILE A 41 3.15 8.81 1.99
CA ILE A 41 4.35 7.98 1.79
C ILE A 41 4.94 8.22 0.40
N GLY A 42 4.09 8.28 -0.63
CA GLY A 42 4.54 8.57 -1.99
C GLY A 42 5.24 9.93 -2.11
N LEU A 43 4.68 10.97 -1.49
CA LEU A 43 5.27 12.32 -1.46
C LEU A 43 6.60 12.36 -0.68
N GLU A 44 6.70 11.57 0.39
CA GLU A 44 7.94 11.43 1.17
C GLU A 44 9.03 10.71 0.36
N ILE A 45 8.71 9.59 -0.27
CA ILE A 45 9.64 8.86 -1.14
C ILE A 45 10.07 9.72 -2.35
N MET A 46 9.17 10.53 -2.89
CA MET A 46 9.50 11.50 -3.93
C MET A 46 10.40 12.63 -3.44
N GLY A 47 10.50 12.86 -2.13
CA GLY A 47 11.25 13.97 -1.53
C GLY A 47 10.51 15.30 -1.56
N VAL A 48 9.22 15.32 -1.88
CA VAL A 48 8.36 16.52 -1.78
C VAL A 48 8.04 16.82 -0.32
N VAL A 49 7.84 15.78 0.48
CA VAL A 49 7.68 15.85 1.92
C VAL A 49 8.96 15.34 2.57
N GLY A 50 9.49 16.09 3.52
CA GLY A 50 10.65 15.73 4.34
C GLY A 50 10.25 15.47 5.77
N ASP A 51 11.13 14.81 6.52
CA ASP A 51 10.99 14.58 7.96
C ASP A 51 11.36 15.84 8.75
N HIS A 52 10.66 16.09 9.85
CA HIS A 52 10.94 17.20 10.76
C HIS A 52 10.66 16.78 12.21
N PRO A 53 11.61 17.01 13.13
CA PRO A 53 11.54 16.48 14.49
C PRO A 53 10.39 17.01 15.34
N VAL A 54 9.82 18.16 15.00
CA VAL A 54 8.72 18.78 15.77
C VAL A 54 7.37 18.62 15.08
N THR A 55 7.30 18.91 13.77
CA THR A 55 6.05 18.89 12.99
C THR A 55 5.81 17.56 12.29
N LEU A 56 6.75 16.61 12.41
CA LEU A 56 6.78 15.30 11.72
C LEU A 56 6.93 15.39 10.21
N VAL A 57 6.35 16.41 9.59
CA VAL A 57 6.42 16.64 8.14
C VAL A 57 6.81 18.09 7.85
N THR A 58 7.62 18.28 6.81
CA THR A 58 8.02 19.58 6.27
C THR A 58 8.08 19.51 4.76
N LEU A 59 8.21 20.66 4.11
CA LEU A 59 8.47 20.71 2.68
C LEU A 59 9.90 20.25 2.41
N GLY A 60 10.05 19.26 1.53
CA GLY A 60 11.35 18.75 1.11
C GLY A 60 12.08 19.70 0.14
N ASP A 61 13.21 19.25 -0.39
CA ASP A 61 13.98 20.03 -1.34
C ASP A 61 13.37 19.93 -2.75
N ILE A 62 12.42 20.81 -3.04
CA ILE A 62 11.75 20.89 -4.34
C ILE A 62 12.65 21.34 -5.48
N LYS A 63 13.89 21.79 -5.21
CA LYS A 63 14.86 22.14 -6.25
C LYS A 63 15.68 20.93 -6.72
N ASN A 64 15.58 19.82 -6.01
CA ASN A 64 16.23 18.57 -6.39
C ASN A 64 15.68 18.07 -7.73
N PRO A 65 16.51 17.81 -8.75
CA PRO A 65 16.06 17.32 -10.06
C PRO A 65 15.26 16.03 -10.00
N LEU A 66 15.54 15.13 -9.04
CA LEU A 66 14.76 13.90 -8.84
C LEU A 66 13.34 14.20 -8.34
N VAL A 67 13.17 15.18 -7.47
CA VAL A 67 11.85 15.61 -6.97
C VAL A 67 11.04 16.20 -8.14
N ILE A 68 11.65 17.07 -8.93
CA ILE A 68 11.00 17.66 -10.12
C ILE A 68 10.60 16.56 -11.10
N LEU A 69 11.48 15.60 -11.38
CA LEU A 69 11.20 14.48 -12.26
C LEU A 69 10.05 13.61 -11.71
N GLY A 70 10.02 13.36 -10.40
CA GLY A 70 8.93 12.65 -9.72
C GLY A 70 7.58 13.36 -9.89
N CYS A 71 7.55 14.67 -9.67
CA CYS A 71 6.34 15.47 -9.88
C CYS A 71 5.88 15.45 -11.34
N LEU A 72 6.80 15.55 -12.30
CA LEU A 72 6.49 15.45 -13.73
C LEU A 72 5.94 14.06 -14.07
N THR A 73 6.51 13.01 -13.50
CA THR A 73 6.02 11.63 -13.67
C THR A 73 4.58 11.52 -13.20
N PHE A 74 4.28 12.04 -12.01
CA PHE A 74 2.95 12.01 -11.43
C PHE A 74 1.92 12.74 -12.31
N VAL A 75 2.26 13.94 -12.76
CA VAL A 75 1.40 14.72 -13.67
C VAL A 75 1.20 13.98 -15.01
N ALA A 76 2.28 13.41 -15.57
CA ALA A 76 2.20 12.65 -16.82
C ALA A 76 1.28 11.42 -16.69
N ILE A 77 1.34 10.68 -15.58
CA ILE A 77 0.45 9.54 -15.31
C ILE A 77 -1.01 10.01 -15.24
N ILE A 78 -1.30 11.12 -14.56
CA ILE A 78 -2.67 11.67 -14.48
C ILE A 78 -3.18 12.07 -15.87
N VAL A 79 -2.34 12.70 -16.68
CA VAL A 79 -2.70 13.07 -18.08
C VAL A 79 -2.98 11.83 -18.91
N MET A 80 -2.13 10.81 -18.83
CA MET A 80 -2.33 9.54 -19.53
C MET A 80 -3.59 8.80 -19.06
N GLU A 81 -3.92 8.88 -17.77
CA GLU A 81 -5.17 8.36 -17.21
C GLU A 81 -6.37 9.05 -17.86
N LYS A 82 -6.35 10.39 -17.92
CA LYS A 82 -7.43 11.17 -18.51
C LYS A 82 -7.59 10.91 -20.02
N LEU A 83 -6.51 10.54 -20.71
CA LEU A 83 -6.53 10.13 -22.11
C LEU A 83 -6.95 8.67 -22.30
N ASN A 84 -7.32 7.96 -21.22
CA ASN A 84 -7.71 6.54 -21.22
C ASN A 84 -6.63 5.60 -21.80
N ILE A 85 -5.36 5.93 -21.62
CA ILE A 85 -4.24 5.08 -22.04
C ILE A 85 -4.14 3.90 -21.06
N LYS A 86 -4.39 2.68 -21.56
CA LYS A 86 -4.28 1.46 -20.74
C LYS A 86 -2.82 1.23 -20.33
N GLY A 87 -2.59 0.97 -19.04
CA GLY A 87 -1.25 0.74 -18.51
C GLY A 87 -0.43 2.01 -18.25
N ASN A 88 -1.07 3.18 -18.21
CA ASN A 88 -0.49 4.50 -17.95
C ASN A 88 0.50 4.53 -16.78
N ILE A 89 0.19 3.87 -15.66
CA ILE A 89 1.06 3.81 -14.48
C ILE A 89 2.38 3.12 -14.82
N ILE A 90 2.31 1.94 -15.46
CA ILE A 90 3.50 1.17 -15.83
C ILE A 90 4.32 1.92 -16.87
N ILE A 91 3.67 2.50 -17.88
CA ILE A 91 4.32 3.30 -18.92
C ILE A 91 5.01 4.51 -18.29
N GLY A 92 4.33 5.21 -17.37
CA GLY A 92 4.90 6.36 -16.66
C GLY A 92 6.13 5.95 -15.84
N ILE A 93 6.04 4.91 -15.02
CA ILE A 93 7.15 4.43 -14.19
C ILE A 93 8.36 4.07 -15.09
N ILE A 94 8.17 3.26 -16.12
CA ILE A 94 9.27 2.81 -16.99
C ILE A 94 9.90 3.99 -17.76
N ALA A 95 9.08 4.85 -18.39
CA ALA A 95 9.58 5.97 -19.18
C ALA A 95 10.42 6.94 -18.35
N PHE A 96 9.90 7.35 -17.18
CA PHE A 96 10.61 8.30 -16.34
C PHE A 96 11.78 7.67 -15.57
N SER A 97 11.75 6.37 -15.29
CA SER A 97 12.91 5.64 -14.76
C SER A 97 14.06 5.61 -15.78
N ILE A 98 13.75 5.40 -17.06
CA ILE A 98 14.75 5.47 -18.14
C ILE A 98 15.31 6.90 -18.26
N ILE A 99 14.46 7.93 -18.18
CA ILE A 99 14.90 9.32 -18.22
C ILE A 99 15.83 9.63 -17.04
N ALA A 100 15.47 9.20 -15.82
CA ALA A 100 16.30 9.38 -14.63
C ALA A 100 17.67 8.71 -14.78
N TRP A 101 17.71 7.52 -15.36
CA TRP A 101 18.95 6.79 -15.62
C TRP A 101 19.81 7.47 -16.70
N LEU A 102 19.23 7.82 -17.83
CA LEU A 102 19.96 8.50 -18.93
C LEU A 102 20.49 9.88 -18.53
N SER A 103 19.77 10.57 -17.64
CA SER A 103 20.17 11.87 -17.08
C SER A 103 21.25 11.76 -15.99
N GLY A 104 21.64 10.54 -15.60
CA GLY A 104 22.59 10.30 -14.51
C GLY A 104 22.04 10.61 -13.10
N LEU A 105 20.73 10.89 -12.98
CA LEU A 105 20.06 11.16 -11.70
C LEU A 105 19.84 9.89 -10.88
N ALA A 106 19.74 8.73 -11.52
CA ALA A 106 19.62 7.44 -10.89
C ALA A 106 20.72 6.48 -11.37
N LYS A 107 21.22 5.65 -10.44
CA LYS A 107 22.19 4.60 -10.79
C LYS A 107 21.43 3.32 -11.12
N PHE A 108 21.74 2.74 -12.27
CA PHE A 108 21.23 1.42 -12.63
C PHE A 108 22.18 0.33 -12.11
N ASN A 109 21.74 -0.40 -11.11
CA ASN A 109 22.54 -1.45 -10.45
C ASN A 109 22.27 -2.86 -11.00
N GLY A 110 21.66 -2.95 -12.19
CA GLY A 110 21.31 -4.23 -12.82
C GLY A 110 19.85 -4.62 -12.63
N VAL A 111 19.40 -5.59 -13.43
CA VAL A 111 18.00 -6.09 -13.41
C VAL A 111 17.77 -7.07 -12.27
N VAL A 112 18.81 -7.77 -11.85
CA VAL A 112 18.74 -8.79 -10.78
C VAL A 112 19.79 -8.45 -9.73
N GLY A 113 19.33 -8.27 -8.50
CA GLY A 113 20.20 -8.09 -7.34
C GLY A 113 20.64 -9.45 -6.76
N SER A 114 21.61 -9.40 -5.86
CA SER A 114 21.96 -10.58 -5.05
C SER A 114 20.78 -10.99 -4.17
N ILE A 115 20.58 -12.30 -4.02
CA ILE A 115 19.56 -12.82 -3.10
C ILE A 115 19.92 -12.35 -1.68
N PRO A 116 19.01 -11.66 -0.97
CA PRO A 116 19.29 -11.24 0.39
C PRO A 116 19.55 -12.46 1.29
N PRO A 117 20.45 -12.35 2.27
CA PRO A 117 20.71 -13.45 3.19
C PRO A 117 19.42 -13.82 3.93
N MET A 118 19.04 -15.08 3.89
CA MET A 118 17.84 -15.60 4.56
C MET A 118 18.06 -15.80 6.06
N THR A 119 18.63 -14.81 6.74
CA THR A 119 19.07 -14.88 8.14
C THR A 119 17.89 -15.05 9.10
N TYR A 120 16.69 -14.58 8.72
CA TYR A 120 15.49 -14.63 9.57
C TYR A 120 14.43 -15.62 9.07
N LEU A 121 14.80 -16.50 8.13
CA LEU A 121 13.87 -17.49 7.64
C LEU A 121 13.64 -18.54 8.74
N PHE A 122 12.38 -18.68 9.18
CA PHE A 122 11.97 -19.56 10.29
C PHE A 122 12.50 -19.19 11.68
N ASP A 123 13.05 -17.99 11.87
CA ASP A 123 13.43 -17.48 13.18
C ASP A 123 12.20 -16.91 13.89
N PHE A 124 11.36 -17.82 14.42
CA PHE A 124 10.12 -17.47 15.12
C PHE A 124 10.31 -17.64 16.63
N ASP A 125 10.37 -16.56 17.37
CA ASP A 125 10.26 -16.62 18.83
C ASP A 125 8.79 -16.48 19.25
N LEU A 126 8.14 -17.65 19.39
CA LEU A 126 6.74 -17.71 19.82
C LEU A 126 6.60 -17.31 21.30
N SER A 127 7.61 -17.55 22.12
CA SER A 127 7.57 -17.22 23.54
C SER A 127 7.60 -15.72 23.77
N ALA A 128 8.43 -14.99 23.03
CA ALA A 128 8.47 -13.55 23.03
C ALA A 128 7.16 -12.92 22.52
N ALA A 129 6.56 -13.50 21.48
CA ALA A 129 5.32 -13.03 20.88
C ALA A 129 4.09 -13.17 21.82
N LEU A 130 4.13 -14.12 22.75
CA LEU A 130 3.07 -14.36 23.74
C LEU A 130 3.22 -13.55 25.03
N THR A 131 4.26 -12.73 25.16
CA THR A 131 4.36 -11.79 26.28
C THR A 131 3.27 -10.73 26.20
N ALA A 132 2.82 -10.20 27.35
CA ALA A 132 1.73 -9.22 27.40
C ALA A 132 1.96 -7.98 26.54
N SER A 133 3.20 -7.50 26.46
CA SER A 133 3.59 -6.34 25.62
C SER A 133 3.57 -6.68 24.15
N MET A 134 4.10 -7.83 23.74
CA MET A 134 4.15 -8.25 22.34
C MET A 134 2.81 -8.75 21.81
N SER A 135 1.97 -9.34 22.65
CA SER A 135 0.62 -9.74 22.25
C SER A 135 -0.21 -8.53 21.82
N THR A 136 -0.08 -7.38 22.49
CA THR A 136 -0.73 -6.14 22.06
C THR A 136 -0.27 -5.71 20.67
N VAL A 137 1.03 -5.78 20.38
CA VAL A 137 1.58 -5.48 19.06
C VAL A 137 1.08 -6.45 18.00
N VAL A 138 1.07 -7.75 18.30
CA VAL A 138 0.55 -8.78 17.39
C VAL A 138 -0.93 -8.56 17.06
N PHE A 139 -1.75 -8.23 18.07
CA PHE A 139 -3.15 -7.88 17.85
C PHE A 139 -3.32 -6.62 17.01
N THR A 140 -2.54 -5.58 17.30
CA THR A 140 -2.58 -4.32 16.54
C THR A 140 -2.23 -4.57 15.07
N LEU A 141 -1.16 -5.29 14.79
CA LEU A 141 -0.77 -5.65 13.42
C LEU A 141 -1.84 -6.50 12.73
N LEU A 142 -2.43 -7.48 13.43
CA LEU A 142 -3.52 -8.29 12.89
C LEU A 142 -4.73 -7.44 12.50
N PHE A 143 -5.12 -6.48 13.35
CA PHE A 143 -6.21 -5.56 13.03
C PHE A 143 -5.88 -4.65 11.85
N ILE A 144 -4.65 -4.11 11.79
CA ILE A 144 -4.19 -3.29 10.66
C ILE A 144 -4.30 -4.09 9.37
N ASP A 145 -3.73 -5.29 9.30
CA ASP A 145 -3.76 -6.17 8.12
C ASP A 145 -5.20 -6.49 7.71
N PHE A 146 -6.06 -6.71 8.69
CA PHE A 146 -7.47 -7.01 8.46
C PHE A 146 -8.22 -5.83 7.83
N PHE A 147 -8.08 -4.63 8.41
CA PHE A 147 -8.74 -3.44 7.92
C PHE A 147 -8.16 -2.97 6.58
N ASP A 148 -6.85 -3.08 6.37
CA ASP A 148 -6.19 -2.78 5.12
C ASP A 148 -6.75 -3.65 3.99
N THR A 149 -6.79 -4.96 4.21
CA THR A 149 -7.37 -5.89 3.23
C THR A 149 -8.86 -5.62 2.97
N ALA A 150 -9.64 -5.36 4.02
CA ALA A 150 -11.06 -5.08 3.89
C ALA A 150 -11.32 -3.77 3.12
N GLY A 151 -10.56 -2.72 3.42
CA GLY A 151 -10.63 -1.42 2.75
C GLY A 151 -10.23 -1.49 1.29
N THR A 152 -9.08 -2.09 1.02
CA THR A 152 -8.53 -2.24 -0.34
C THR A 152 -9.46 -3.09 -1.22
N LEU A 153 -9.89 -4.25 -0.71
CA LEU A 153 -10.81 -5.14 -1.44
C LEU A 153 -12.13 -4.42 -1.76
N THR A 154 -12.70 -3.72 -0.77
CA THR A 154 -13.97 -3.00 -0.97
C THR A 154 -13.80 -1.85 -1.96
N SER A 155 -12.70 -1.11 -1.89
CA SER A 155 -12.41 0.00 -2.79
C SER A 155 -12.23 -0.48 -4.21
N VAL A 156 -11.45 -1.53 -4.44
CA VAL A 156 -11.24 -2.13 -5.77
C VAL A 156 -12.55 -2.73 -6.30
N ALA A 157 -13.31 -3.45 -5.47
CA ALA A 157 -14.60 -4.00 -5.87
C ALA A 157 -15.61 -2.90 -6.23
N ASN A 158 -15.58 -1.76 -5.53
CA ASN A 158 -16.44 -0.62 -5.83
C ASN A 158 -16.09 -0.01 -7.20
N VAL A 159 -14.80 0.21 -7.48
CA VAL A 159 -14.34 0.70 -8.79
C VAL A 159 -14.66 -0.29 -9.91
N ALA A 160 -14.57 -1.60 -9.63
CA ALA A 160 -14.93 -2.67 -10.57
C ALA A 160 -16.46 -2.86 -10.74
N GLY A 161 -17.31 -2.09 -10.03
CA GLY A 161 -18.76 -2.22 -10.09
C GLY A 161 -19.31 -3.51 -9.46
N LYS A 162 -18.52 -4.20 -8.64
CA LYS A 162 -18.88 -5.48 -7.98
C LYS A 162 -19.41 -5.30 -6.54
N VAL A 163 -19.79 -4.10 -6.16
CA VAL A 163 -20.43 -3.82 -4.87
C VAL A 163 -21.93 -3.67 -5.11
N GLY A 164 -22.72 -4.52 -4.44
CA GLY A 164 -24.17 -4.46 -4.47
C GLY A 164 -24.73 -3.17 -3.85
N LYS A 165 -26.02 -2.90 -4.07
CA LYS A 165 -26.72 -1.74 -3.46
C LYS A 165 -26.73 -1.81 -1.94
N ASP A 166 -26.64 -2.99 -1.38
CA ASP A 166 -26.54 -3.30 0.06
C ASP A 166 -25.11 -3.08 0.63
N GLY A 167 -24.14 -2.68 -0.21
CA GLY A 167 -22.76 -2.46 0.18
C GLY A 167 -21.95 -3.74 0.37
N LYS A 168 -22.48 -4.89 -0.01
CA LYS A 168 -21.76 -6.17 0.04
C LYS A 168 -20.98 -6.38 -1.24
N VAL A 169 -19.77 -6.89 -1.11
CA VAL A 169 -18.92 -7.27 -2.25
C VAL A 169 -19.43 -8.60 -2.79
N GLN A 170 -19.72 -8.65 -4.08
CA GLN A 170 -20.12 -9.89 -4.75
C GLN A 170 -18.90 -10.81 -4.87
N ASP A 171 -19.12 -12.12 -4.70
CA ASP A 171 -18.09 -13.16 -4.78
C ASP A 171 -16.87 -12.92 -3.84
N ILE A 172 -17.10 -12.33 -2.67
CA ILE A 172 -16.05 -12.00 -1.70
C ILE A 172 -15.20 -13.24 -1.32
N GLU A 173 -15.81 -14.42 -1.28
CA GLU A 173 -15.13 -15.67 -0.97
C GLU A 173 -14.13 -16.12 -2.05
N LYS A 174 -14.37 -15.71 -3.31
CA LYS A 174 -13.45 -16.00 -4.43
C LYS A 174 -12.36 -14.94 -4.61
N ALA A 175 -12.58 -13.75 -4.04
CA ALA A 175 -11.66 -12.63 -4.16
C ALA A 175 -10.61 -12.61 -3.03
N MET A 176 -10.77 -13.44 -2.04
CA MET A 176 -9.91 -13.62 -0.86
C MET A 176 -9.21 -14.95 -0.89
#